data_a25fd08fc48a2361f85292560236ed44
#
_entry.id   a25fd08fc48a2361f85292560236ed44
#
_cell.length_a   1.000
_cell.length_b   1.000
_cell.length_c   1.000
_cell.angle_alpha   90.00
_cell.angle_beta   90.00
_cell.angle_gamma   90.00
#
_symmetry.space_group_name_H-M   'P 1'
#
loop_
_entity.id
_entity.type
_entity.pdbx_description
1 polymer ?
#
loop_
_entity_poly.entity_id
_entity_poly.type
_entity_poly.pdbx_seq_one_letter_code
_entity_poly.pdbx_strand_id
1 'polypeptide(L)'
;MRKLTVVTLLLASPLAWADRPIQLPGSDIEQSLPRPNLPGGDVRPQAPRVSTPAAAQPQQLLERRIRLRRIEVAGGGHYPIATWKPLLEPLTRREIKIGELVAAAKAITRRYQDDGYLISFAYVPNQDFRGGVGRIMLIEGHLREVRSAGDLGVHQARVERWIERLKAEQPLTRASFERFSVLMSRIPGLKMDMVLNPPTTTDGGAVLEMLGKHEMVTTGADFDSRHGNPRGLFNATLASLLGHGEQLQFSYLYPPGDDKEHYRAWNYSQLLGDNGLQLMAGYSHYNASLEDRVVIGPLQYARKRENERVSAGLGIPVLLRRDLTWDVNLRAYTVDDSSRYDLLAPATPYSVKLRSKLRVVGVDTLVQQFAEKQARAGSLAVYKGLNAFDAQSTAPAKKDFTRVLGFGAQQNQFGERMQGVANVSFQWAHDSLPDSEQITYGGANFGRGYPDDQATGDKGWGASYEVNYSFLWQNRWMNQLQPYLVVDGARTHYNADGQPGAKLGSGAVGVRFSNRKQYVLGVEVAKPFADRAIDNDERSPRLNLTLSYQLP
;
A
#
# COMPACT_ATOMS: atom_id res chain seq x y z
N MET A 1 12.91 -30.18 -37.07
CA MET A 1 11.86 -29.74 -36.17
C MET A 1 12.49 -29.44 -34.80
N ARG A 2 12.94 -28.21 -34.58
CA ARG A 2 13.45 -27.76 -33.27
C ARG A 2 12.33 -27.00 -32.57
N LYS A 3 11.87 -27.54 -31.43
CA LYS A 3 10.89 -26.88 -30.56
C LYS A 3 11.58 -25.70 -29.87
N LEU A 4 11.18 -24.49 -30.22
CA LEU A 4 11.52 -23.28 -29.45
C LEU A 4 10.69 -23.29 -28.16
N THR A 5 11.33 -23.58 -27.05
CA THR A 5 10.75 -23.42 -25.73
C THR A 5 10.87 -21.94 -25.39
N VAL A 6 9.76 -21.22 -25.44
CA VAL A 6 9.66 -19.84 -24.94
C VAL A 6 9.67 -19.93 -23.42
N VAL A 7 10.81 -19.62 -22.82
CA VAL A 7 10.92 -19.43 -21.38
C VAL A 7 10.34 -18.06 -21.06
N THR A 8 9.09 -18.04 -20.62
CA THR A 8 8.47 -16.85 -20.04
C THR A 8 9.08 -16.63 -18.66
N LEU A 9 10.09 -15.75 -18.57
CA LEU A 9 10.61 -15.29 -17.29
C LEU A 9 9.52 -14.45 -16.61
N LEU A 10 8.80 -15.07 -15.70
CA LEU A 10 7.97 -14.38 -14.70
C LEU A 10 8.91 -13.62 -13.76
N LEU A 11 9.17 -12.36 -14.06
CA LEU A 11 9.78 -11.41 -13.13
C LEU A 11 8.77 -11.06 -12.04
N ALA A 12 8.59 -11.97 -11.08
CA ALA A 12 7.87 -11.69 -9.86
C ALA A 12 8.82 -10.96 -8.90
N SER A 13 8.79 -9.63 -8.93
CA SER A 13 9.46 -8.81 -7.91
C SER A 13 8.58 -8.77 -6.66
N PRO A 14 9.09 -9.17 -5.49
CA PRO A 14 8.33 -9.12 -4.24
C PRO A 14 8.26 -7.67 -3.74
N LEU A 15 7.25 -6.92 -4.13
CA LEU A 15 6.90 -5.64 -3.55
C LEU A 15 5.90 -5.86 -2.41
N ALA A 16 6.42 -6.28 -1.25
CA ALA A 16 5.64 -6.67 -0.06
C ALA A 16 4.83 -5.54 0.63
N TRP A 17 4.78 -4.35 0.04
CA TRP A 17 4.24 -3.16 0.71
C TRP A 17 2.80 -2.80 0.33
N ALA A 18 2.29 -3.36 -0.71
CA ALA A 18 1.05 -2.87 -1.29
C ALA A 18 -0.22 -3.63 -0.87
N ASP A 19 -0.13 -4.78 -0.21
CA ASP A 19 -1.28 -5.49 0.39
C ASP A 19 -1.62 -4.98 1.81
N ARG A 20 -0.84 -4.04 2.34
CA ARG A 20 -1.15 -3.45 3.63
C ARG A 20 -1.68 -2.05 3.39
N PRO A 21 -2.88 -1.71 3.85
CA PRO A 21 -3.14 -0.32 4.10
C PRO A 21 -2.02 0.15 5.03
N ILE A 22 -1.22 1.12 4.59
CA ILE A 22 -0.28 1.80 5.46
C ILE A 22 -1.14 2.40 6.55
N GLN A 23 -1.22 1.71 7.67
CA GLN A 23 -1.89 2.21 8.84
C GLN A 23 -0.94 3.25 9.42
N LEU A 24 -1.43 4.48 9.51
CA LEU A 24 -0.83 5.45 10.41
C LEU A 24 -0.67 4.78 11.78
N PRO A 25 0.37 5.10 12.52
CA PRO A 25 0.52 4.59 13.87
C PRO A 25 -0.83 4.74 14.58
N GLY A 26 -1.45 3.62 14.91
CA GLY A 26 -2.70 3.55 15.66
C GLY A 26 -2.50 4.05 17.09
N SER A 27 -3.31 3.56 18.00
CA SER A 27 -3.01 3.68 19.43
C SER A 27 -1.69 2.99 19.77
N ASP A 28 -1.08 3.32 20.88
CA ASP A 28 0.08 2.61 21.44
C ASP A 28 -0.13 1.08 21.44
N ILE A 29 -1.34 0.63 21.78
CA ILE A 29 -1.77 -0.77 21.77
C ILE A 29 -1.65 -1.39 20.37
N GLU A 30 -2.21 -0.75 19.36
CA GLU A 30 -2.19 -1.27 17.98
C GLU A 30 -0.76 -1.31 17.41
N GLN A 31 0.14 -0.48 17.93
CA GLN A 31 1.55 -0.46 17.54
C GLN A 31 2.32 -1.67 18.07
N SER A 32 1.93 -2.23 19.23
CA SER A 32 2.57 -3.38 19.89
C SER A 32 2.04 -4.74 19.42
N LEU A 33 0.93 -4.80 18.69
CA LEU A 33 0.35 -6.07 18.23
C LEU A 33 1.22 -6.78 17.18
N PRO A 34 1.20 -8.14 17.16
CA PRO A 34 1.81 -8.90 16.08
C PRO A 34 1.32 -8.41 14.71
N ARG A 35 2.24 -8.25 13.78
CA ARG A 35 1.93 -7.73 12.44
C ARG A 35 2.15 -8.77 11.38
N PRO A 36 1.25 -8.88 10.38
CA PRO A 36 1.43 -9.80 9.29
C PRO A 36 2.73 -9.50 8.54
N ASN A 37 3.57 -10.51 8.35
CA ASN A 37 4.79 -10.45 7.57
C ASN A 37 4.68 -11.33 6.32
N LEU A 38 3.48 -11.38 5.74
CA LEU A 38 3.21 -12.18 4.54
C LEU A 38 4.03 -11.69 3.36
N PRO A 39 4.46 -12.60 2.47
CA PRO A 39 5.03 -12.22 1.20
C PRO A 39 3.95 -11.44 0.46
N GLY A 40 4.22 -10.17 0.18
CA GLY A 40 3.29 -9.34 -0.57
C GLY A 40 2.99 -10.01 -1.91
N GLY A 41 1.73 -10.29 -2.17
CA GLY A 41 1.25 -10.47 -3.52
C GLY A 41 1.61 -9.23 -4.35
N ASP A 42 1.69 -9.34 -5.65
CA ASP A 42 1.89 -8.18 -6.54
C ASP A 42 0.70 -7.22 -6.38
N VAL A 43 0.88 -6.21 -5.54
CA VAL A 43 -0.12 -5.17 -5.29
C VAL A 43 0.10 -3.95 -6.16
N ARG A 44 0.98 -4.00 -7.10
CA ARG A 44 0.78 -3.13 -8.24
C ARG A 44 -0.63 -3.45 -8.77
N PRO A 45 -1.51 -2.43 -8.93
CA PRO A 45 -2.69 -2.63 -9.75
C PRO A 45 -2.17 -3.32 -11.01
N GLN A 46 -2.58 -4.57 -11.26
CA GLN A 46 -1.96 -5.34 -12.33
C GLN A 46 -2.09 -4.52 -13.59
N ALA A 47 -0.94 -4.18 -14.16
CA ALA A 47 -0.93 -3.36 -15.35
C ALA A 47 -1.74 -4.10 -16.40
N PRO A 48 -2.81 -3.52 -16.91
CA PRO A 48 -3.38 -4.03 -18.13
C PRO A 48 -2.24 -4.07 -19.14
N ARG A 49 -1.95 -5.25 -19.63
CA ARG A 49 -0.94 -5.41 -20.66
C ARG A 49 -1.52 -4.81 -21.94
N VAL A 50 -0.93 -3.74 -22.41
CA VAL A 50 -1.24 -3.23 -23.74
C VAL A 50 -0.35 -4.00 -24.70
N SER A 51 -0.92 -4.90 -25.48
CA SER A 51 -0.20 -5.58 -26.54
C SER A 51 0.05 -4.57 -27.67
N THR A 52 1.31 -4.33 -28.02
CA THR A 52 1.64 -3.44 -29.13
C THR A 52 1.58 -4.22 -30.43
N PRO A 53 0.79 -3.83 -31.45
CA PRO A 53 0.85 -4.45 -32.75
C PRO A 53 2.21 -4.15 -33.38
N ALA A 54 3.05 -5.14 -33.49
CA ALA A 54 4.29 -5.03 -34.25
C ALA A 54 4.02 -5.28 -35.73
N ALA A 55 3.55 -4.30 -36.45
CA ALA A 55 3.61 -4.32 -37.90
C ALA A 55 5.03 -3.94 -38.35
N ALA A 56 5.96 -4.90 -38.30
CA ALA A 56 7.28 -4.73 -38.87
C ALA A 56 7.15 -4.75 -40.41
N GLN A 57 7.26 -3.57 -41.04
CA GLN A 57 7.40 -3.49 -42.47
C GLN A 57 8.80 -3.97 -42.90
N PRO A 58 8.94 -4.72 -44.04
CA PRO A 58 10.23 -5.16 -44.52
C PRO A 58 11.19 -3.99 -44.74
N GLN A 59 12.41 -4.09 -44.21
CA GLN A 59 13.41 -3.03 -44.23
C GLN A 59 13.73 -2.50 -45.63
N GLN A 60 13.66 -3.36 -46.63
CA GLN A 60 13.85 -3.02 -48.06
C GLN A 60 12.80 -2.02 -48.59
N LEU A 61 11.56 -2.11 -48.15
CA LEU A 61 10.51 -1.16 -48.54
C LEU A 61 10.73 0.23 -47.96
N LEU A 62 11.30 0.32 -46.74
CA LEU A 62 11.54 1.60 -46.06
C LEU A 62 12.61 2.46 -46.73
N GLU A 63 13.57 1.84 -47.45
CA GLU A 63 14.66 2.53 -48.16
C GLU A 63 14.24 3.02 -49.56
N ARG A 64 13.08 2.57 -50.08
CA ARG A 64 12.58 2.99 -51.40
C ARG A 64 12.29 4.48 -51.41
N ARG A 65 12.80 5.19 -52.43
CA ARG A 65 12.59 6.63 -52.63
C ARG A 65 11.27 6.90 -53.33
N ILE A 66 10.56 7.92 -52.90
CA ILE A 66 9.29 8.40 -53.45
C ILE A 66 9.25 9.93 -53.50
N ARG A 67 8.48 10.47 -54.40
CA ARG A 67 8.22 11.92 -54.45
C ARG A 67 6.74 12.17 -54.28
N LEU A 68 6.40 12.87 -53.17
CA LEU A 68 5.01 13.15 -52.85
C LEU A 68 4.68 14.61 -53.17
N ARG A 69 3.50 14.84 -53.71
CA ARG A 69 2.91 16.18 -53.93
C ARG A 69 2.05 16.62 -52.73
N ARG A 70 1.42 15.63 -52.09
CA ARG A 70 0.59 15.87 -50.91
C ARG A 70 0.58 14.62 -50.03
N ILE A 71 0.34 14.87 -48.72
CA ILE A 71 0.13 13.79 -47.74
C ILE A 71 -1.27 14.01 -47.16
N GLU A 72 -2.07 12.94 -47.22
CA GLU A 72 -3.41 12.88 -46.68
C GLU A 72 -3.36 12.12 -45.34
N VAL A 73 -3.91 12.74 -44.28
CA VAL A 73 -4.17 12.03 -43.00
C VAL A 73 -5.65 11.67 -43.01
N ALA A 74 -5.93 10.38 -43.06
CA ALA A 74 -7.29 9.84 -43.05
C ALA A 74 -7.62 9.24 -41.69
N GLY A 75 -8.82 9.49 -41.18
CA GLY A 75 -9.25 9.14 -39.83
C GLY A 75 -8.76 10.16 -38.78
N GLY A 76 -9.21 9.97 -37.55
CA GLY A 76 -8.97 10.89 -36.45
C GLY A 76 -9.86 12.13 -36.51
N GLY A 77 -10.34 12.57 -35.38
CA GLY A 77 -11.18 13.77 -35.26
C GLY A 77 -10.79 14.64 -34.06
N HIS A 78 -9.98 14.12 -33.19
CA HIS A 78 -9.59 14.79 -31.96
C HIS A 78 -8.68 16.00 -32.19
N TYR A 79 -7.71 15.89 -33.11
CA TYR A 79 -6.86 17.03 -33.50
C TYR A 79 -7.24 17.57 -34.89
N PRO A 80 -7.29 18.89 -35.05
CA PRO A 80 -7.42 19.50 -36.36
C PRO A 80 -6.29 19.06 -37.31
N ILE A 81 -6.57 18.81 -38.56
CA ILE A 81 -5.57 18.42 -39.58
C ILE A 81 -4.41 19.41 -39.66
N ALA A 82 -4.67 20.69 -39.38
CA ALA A 82 -3.66 21.75 -39.36
C ALA A 82 -2.52 21.47 -38.35
N THR A 83 -2.78 20.68 -37.29
CA THR A 83 -1.79 20.29 -36.28
C THR A 83 -0.63 19.47 -36.91
N TRP A 84 -0.91 18.74 -37.97
CA TRP A 84 0.06 17.87 -38.62
C TRP A 84 0.83 18.54 -39.78
N LYS A 85 0.40 19.71 -40.22
CA LYS A 85 1.06 20.42 -41.33
C LYS A 85 2.56 20.64 -41.12
N PRO A 86 3.04 21.15 -39.95
CA PRO A 86 4.47 21.38 -39.77
C PRO A 86 5.32 20.10 -39.88
N LEU A 87 4.74 18.96 -39.54
CA LEU A 87 5.40 17.65 -39.62
C LEU A 87 5.39 17.08 -41.07
N LEU A 88 4.32 17.31 -41.82
CA LEU A 88 4.06 16.66 -43.12
C LEU A 88 4.49 17.50 -44.33
N GLU A 89 4.35 18.83 -44.31
CA GLU A 89 4.72 19.71 -45.43
C GLU A 89 6.20 19.55 -45.88
N PRO A 90 7.20 19.43 -44.98
CA PRO A 90 8.59 19.26 -45.43
C PRO A 90 8.82 18.00 -46.25
N LEU A 91 7.97 16.99 -46.09
CA LEU A 91 8.07 15.69 -46.81
C LEU A 91 7.51 15.79 -48.25
N THR A 92 6.74 16.84 -48.58
CA THR A 92 6.20 17.04 -49.93
C THR A 92 7.09 17.91 -50.81
N ARG A 93 8.13 18.56 -50.26
CA ARG A 93 9.00 19.49 -50.98
C ARG A 93 10.23 18.86 -51.62
N ARG A 94 10.50 17.59 -51.35
CA ARG A 94 11.68 16.86 -51.78
C ARG A 94 11.39 15.39 -52.03
N GLU A 95 12.33 14.69 -52.63
CA GLU A 95 12.31 13.24 -52.66
C GLU A 95 12.62 12.67 -51.28
N ILE A 96 11.84 11.73 -50.79
CA ILE A 96 11.94 11.11 -49.47
C ILE A 96 12.01 9.58 -49.57
N LYS A 97 12.52 8.95 -48.49
CA LYS A 97 12.35 7.50 -48.30
C LYS A 97 10.98 7.19 -47.70
N ILE A 98 10.39 6.04 -48.03
CA ILE A 98 9.14 5.58 -47.38
C ILE A 98 9.32 5.56 -45.85
N GLY A 99 10.52 5.23 -45.35
CA GLY A 99 10.86 5.29 -43.92
C GLY A 99 10.63 6.64 -43.28
N GLU A 100 10.79 7.77 -43.99
CA GLU A 100 10.52 9.11 -43.47
C GLU A 100 9.01 9.36 -43.30
N LEU A 101 8.18 8.84 -44.21
CA LEU A 101 6.73 8.90 -44.06
C LEU A 101 6.25 8.04 -42.87
N VAL A 102 6.86 6.86 -42.68
CA VAL A 102 6.60 6.00 -41.53
C VAL A 102 7.07 6.68 -40.23
N ALA A 103 8.20 7.37 -40.25
CA ALA A 103 8.68 8.14 -39.10
C ALA A 103 7.72 9.28 -38.71
N ALA A 104 7.12 9.95 -39.72
CA ALA A 104 6.08 10.95 -39.47
C ALA A 104 4.81 10.33 -38.84
N ALA A 105 4.35 9.18 -39.32
CA ALA A 105 3.24 8.46 -38.70
C ALA A 105 3.57 8.06 -37.23
N LYS A 106 4.79 7.60 -36.97
CA LYS A 106 5.24 7.33 -35.60
C LYS A 106 5.29 8.58 -34.72
N ALA A 107 5.65 9.73 -35.27
CA ALA A 107 5.63 11.01 -34.56
C ALA A 107 4.19 11.42 -34.17
N ILE A 108 3.23 11.23 -35.09
CA ILE A 108 1.80 11.42 -34.78
C ILE A 108 1.38 10.48 -33.64
N THR A 109 1.73 9.21 -33.72
CA THR A 109 1.45 8.22 -32.65
C THR A 109 2.00 8.66 -31.30
N ARG A 110 3.28 9.09 -31.26
CA ARG A 110 3.91 9.59 -30.03
C ARG A 110 3.14 10.77 -29.45
N ARG A 111 2.74 11.72 -30.27
CA ARG A 111 1.96 12.87 -29.82
C ARG A 111 0.66 12.44 -29.13
N TYR A 112 -0.10 11.50 -29.72
CA TYR A 112 -1.29 10.95 -29.08
C TYR A 112 -0.97 10.26 -27.76
N GLN A 113 0.10 9.47 -27.71
CA GLN A 113 0.50 8.74 -26.49
C GLN A 113 0.99 9.69 -25.39
N ASP A 114 1.74 10.74 -25.76
CA ASP A 114 2.22 11.77 -24.83
C ASP A 114 1.06 12.59 -24.25
N ASP A 115 0.05 12.88 -25.05
CA ASP A 115 -1.17 13.56 -24.62
C ASP A 115 -2.16 12.60 -23.90
N GLY A 116 -1.78 11.32 -23.73
CA GLY A 116 -2.50 10.35 -22.90
C GLY A 116 -3.48 9.44 -23.64
N TYR A 117 -3.51 9.41 -24.98
CA TYR A 117 -4.37 8.51 -25.77
C TYR A 117 -3.66 7.18 -26.01
N LEU A 118 -3.80 6.27 -25.04
CA LEU A 118 -2.99 5.04 -24.87
C LEU A 118 -2.97 4.11 -26.07
N ILE A 119 -4.10 3.95 -26.77
CA ILE A 119 -4.31 2.98 -27.84
C ILE A 119 -4.57 3.63 -29.21
N SER A 120 -4.35 4.95 -29.31
CA SER A 120 -4.41 5.68 -30.58
C SER A 120 -3.06 5.63 -31.28
N PHE A 121 -3.07 5.41 -32.59
CA PHE A 121 -1.85 5.29 -33.39
C PHE A 121 -2.07 5.68 -34.85
N ALA A 122 -0.99 6.06 -35.51
CA ALA A 122 -0.97 6.32 -36.94
C ALA A 122 -0.02 5.33 -37.64
N TYR A 123 -0.38 4.94 -38.84
CA TYR A 123 0.44 4.08 -39.67
C TYR A 123 0.32 4.41 -41.15
N VAL A 124 1.28 3.97 -41.95
CA VAL A 124 1.26 4.09 -43.40
C VAL A 124 0.70 2.77 -43.96
N PRO A 125 -0.50 2.77 -44.59
CA PRO A 125 -1.06 1.57 -45.18
C PRO A 125 -0.25 1.15 -46.42
N ASN A 126 -0.43 -0.08 -46.85
CA ASN A 126 0.08 -0.52 -48.14
C ASN A 126 -0.63 0.26 -49.25
N GLN A 127 0.11 1.02 -50.06
CA GLN A 127 -0.43 1.94 -51.06
C GLN A 127 0.51 2.15 -52.23
N ASP A 128 -0.06 2.62 -53.35
CA ASP A 128 0.69 3.04 -54.53
C ASP A 128 1.01 4.53 -54.48
N PHE A 129 2.28 4.89 -54.61
CA PHE A 129 2.76 6.29 -54.59
C PHE A 129 2.90 6.94 -55.99
N ARG A 130 2.59 6.23 -57.07
CA ARG A 130 2.75 6.74 -58.45
C ARG A 130 1.95 8.02 -58.73
N GLY A 131 0.84 8.23 -58.01
CA GLY A 131 0.06 9.44 -58.08
C GLY A 131 0.61 10.64 -57.31
N GLY A 132 1.74 10.50 -56.63
CA GLY A 132 2.32 11.53 -55.78
C GLY A 132 1.51 11.85 -54.51
N VAL A 133 0.63 10.96 -54.09
CA VAL A 133 -0.16 11.06 -52.87
C VAL A 133 0.33 10.04 -51.86
N GLY A 134 0.72 10.50 -50.67
CA GLY A 134 1.00 9.64 -49.50
C GLY A 134 -0.19 9.69 -48.55
N ARG A 135 -0.62 8.56 -48.05
CA ARG A 135 -1.70 8.47 -47.05
C ARG A 135 -1.18 7.91 -45.77
N ILE A 136 -1.52 8.59 -44.69
CA ILE A 136 -1.33 8.14 -43.29
C ILE A 136 -2.71 7.84 -42.72
N MET A 137 -2.91 6.66 -42.19
CA MET A 137 -4.13 6.31 -41.45
C MET A 137 -3.94 6.61 -39.99
N LEU A 138 -4.82 7.38 -39.39
CA LEU A 138 -4.86 7.71 -37.98
C LEU A 138 -6.05 6.99 -37.33
N ILE A 139 -5.74 6.14 -36.36
CA ILE A 139 -6.72 5.35 -35.62
C ILE A 139 -6.84 5.93 -34.21
N GLU A 140 -7.99 6.47 -33.90
CA GLU A 140 -8.34 6.90 -32.52
C GLU A 140 -8.97 5.72 -31.79
N GLY A 141 -8.20 5.17 -30.86
CA GLY A 141 -8.59 3.95 -30.15
C GLY A 141 -9.66 4.20 -29.10
N HIS A 142 -10.68 3.38 -29.07
CA HIS A 142 -11.77 3.38 -28.09
C HIS A 142 -12.10 1.95 -27.67
N LEU A 143 -12.77 1.78 -26.53
CA LEU A 143 -13.18 0.47 -26.04
C LEU A 143 -14.48 0.05 -26.76
N ARG A 144 -14.40 -1.00 -27.59
CA ARG A 144 -15.55 -1.56 -28.30
C ARG A 144 -16.17 -2.73 -27.57
N GLU A 145 -15.34 -3.66 -27.13
CA GLU A 145 -15.77 -4.93 -26.57
C GLU A 145 -15.05 -5.23 -25.26
N VAL A 146 -15.77 -5.82 -24.33
CA VAL A 146 -15.19 -6.38 -23.09
C VAL A 146 -15.53 -7.85 -23.01
N ARG A 147 -14.52 -8.68 -22.91
CA ARG A 147 -14.63 -10.13 -22.70
C ARG A 147 -14.29 -10.41 -21.26
N SER A 148 -15.32 -10.67 -20.47
CA SER A 148 -15.16 -11.03 -19.06
C SER A 148 -15.22 -12.54 -18.91
N ALA A 149 -14.25 -13.09 -18.18
CA ALA A 149 -14.21 -14.49 -17.79
C ALA A 149 -13.96 -14.59 -16.27
N GLY A 150 -14.31 -15.73 -15.68
CA GLY A 150 -14.21 -15.95 -14.25
C GLY A 150 -15.42 -15.40 -13.48
N ASP A 151 -15.25 -15.26 -12.18
CA ASP A 151 -16.32 -14.87 -11.26
C ASP A 151 -16.11 -13.44 -10.78
N LEU A 152 -17.02 -12.54 -11.17
CA LEU A 152 -17.12 -11.16 -10.66
C LEU A 152 -18.00 -11.08 -9.41
N GLY A 153 -18.66 -12.18 -9.03
CA GLY A 153 -19.56 -12.24 -7.90
C GLY A 153 -20.65 -11.18 -7.97
N VAL A 154 -20.94 -10.62 -6.83
CA VAL A 154 -21.96 -9.58 -6.63
C VAL A 154 -21.59 -8.20 -7.23
N HIS A 155 -20.39 -8.06 -7.82
CA HIS A 155 -19.90 -6.78 -8.32
C HIS A 155 -20.18 -6.54 -9.80
N GLN A 156 -20.78 -7.49 -10.50
CA GLN A 156 -21.02 -7.42 -11.94
C GLN A 156 -21.67 -6.10 -12.36
N ALA A 157 -22.75 -5.70 -11.72
CA ALA A 157 -23.47 -4.48 -12.07
C ALA A 157 -22.63 -3.18 -11.88
N ARG A 158 -21.75 -3.14 -10.88
CA ARG A 158 -20.83 -2.01 -10.66
C ARG A 158 -19.76 -1.97 -11.74
N VAL A 159 -19.16 -3.10 -12.05
CA VAL A 159 -18.16 -3.25 -13.10
C VAL A 159 -18.73 -2.87 -14.46
N GLU A 160 -19.94 -3.32 -14.78
CA GLU A 160 -20.63 -2.96 -16.02
C GLU A 160 -20.85 -1.45 -16.15
N ARG A 161 -21.28 -0.75 -15.10
CA ARG A 161 -21.40 0.72 -15.12
C ARG A 161 -20.07 1.42 -15.41
N TRP A 162 -18.98 0.92 -14.86
CA TRP A 162 -17.65 1.47 -15.15
C TRP A 162 -17.20 1.18 -16.57
N ILE A 163 -17.48 -0.02 -17.10
CA ILE A 163 -17.21 -0.39 -18.49
C ILE A 163 -17.96 0.51 -19.45
N GLU A 164 -19.25 0.77 -19.21
CA GLU A 164 -20.03 1.65 -20.09
C GLU A 164 -19.49 3.10 -20.11
N ARG A 165 -18.97 3.59 -18.99
CA ARG A 165 -18.29 4.90 -18.97
C ARG A 165 -17.01 4.90 -19.82
N LEU A 166 -16.22 3.80 -19.79
CA LEU A 166 -15.03 3.68 -20.64
C LEU A 166 -15.38 3.57 -22.12
N LYS A 167 -16.45 2.86 -22.47
CA LYS A 167 -16.92 2.75 -23.86
C LYS A 167 -17.42 4.06 -24.43
N ALA A 168 -18.00 4.91 -23.60
CA ALA A 168 -18.49 6.23 -24.00
C ALA A 168 -17.35 7.21 -24.32
N GLU A 169 -16.11 6.93 -23.90
CA GLU A 169 -14.96 7.79 -24.10
C GLU A 169 -14.25 7.48 -25.41
N GLN A 170 -14.24 8.43 -26.35
CA GLN A 170 -13.64 8.28 -27.67
C GLN A 170 -12.88 9.54 -28.06
N PRO A 171 -11.55 9.48 -28.22
CA PRO A 171 -10.66 8.33 -27.95
C PRO A 171 -10.44 8.04 -26.45
N LEU A 172 -10.15 6.78 -26.11
CA LEU A 172 -9.92 6.35 -24.73
C LEU A 172 -8.63 6.96 -24.16
N THR A 173 -8.77 7.64 -23.01
CA THR A 173 -7.60 8.20 -22.31
C THR A 173 -6.94 7.21 -21.36
N ARG A 174 -5.64 7.38 -21.16
CA ARG A 174 -4.85 6.65 -20.15
C ARG A 174 -5.40 6.91 -18.75
N ALA A 175 -5.76 8.15 -18.44
CA ALA A 175 -6.23 8.56 -17.12
C ALA A 175 -7.50 7.81 -16.72
N SER A 176 -8.49 7.73 -17.61
CA SER A 176 -9.75 7.02 -17.37
C SER A 176 -9.53 5.52 -17.23
N PHE A 177 -8.69 4.95 -18.09
CA PHE A 177 -8.38 3.52 -18.04
C PHE A 177 -7.58 3.12 -16.78
N GLU A 178 -6.56 3.91 -16.40
CA GLU A 178 -5.81 3.68 -15.16
C GLU A 178 -6.69 3.85 -13.92
N ARG A 179 -7.53 4.90 -13.90
CA ARG A 179 -8.50 5.10 -12.83
C ARG A 179 -9.45 3.90 -12.68
N PHE A 180 -9.99 3.42 -13.79
CA PHE A 180 -10.81 2.20 -13.80
C PHE A 180 -10.06 1.00 -13.21
N SER A 181 -8.83 0.77 -13.65
CA SER A 181 -8.01 -0.35 -13.17
C SER A 181 -7.75 -0.27 -11.67
N VAL A 182 -7.45 0.92 -11.15
CA VAL A 182 -7.24 1.12 -9.71
C VAL A 182 -8.55 0.97 -8.92
N LEU A 183 -9.68 1.46 -9.42
CA LEU A 183 -10.99 1.27 -8.79
C LEU A 183 -11.35 -0.21 -8.69
N MET A 184 -11.08 -0.99 -9.75
CA MET A 184 -11.30 -2.43 -9.74
C MET A 184 -10.47 -3.14 -8.66
N SER A 185 -9.20 -2.78 -8.52
CA SER A 185 -8.32 -3.36 -7.49
C SER A 185 -8.71 -2.98 -6.05
N ARG A 186 -9.56 -1.97 -5.87
CA ARG A 186 -10.07 -1.53 -4.56
C ARG A 186 -11.36 -2.23 -4.13
N ILE A 187 -11.94 -3.06 -4.99
CA ILE A 187 -13.13 -3.85 -4.61
C ILE A 187 -12.66 -4.98 -3.67
N PRO A 188 -13.14 -5.01 -2.42
CA PRO A 188 -12.74 -6.03 -1.47
C PRO A 188 -13.09 -7.44 -1.96
N GLY A 189 -12.13 -8.36 -1.87
CA GLY A 189 -12.31 -9.75 -2.28
C GLY A 189 -12.24 -10.00 -3.79
N LEU A 190 -12.16 -8.97 -4.63
CA LEU A 190 -12.08 -9.13 -6.09
C LEU A 190 -10.64 -9.00 -6.57
N LYS A 191 -10.08 -10.09 -7.10
CA LYS A 191 -8.81 -10.10 -7.83
C LYS A 191 -9.10 -10.08 -9.32
N MET A 192 -8.48 -9.17 -10.07
CA MET A 192 -8.78 -8.96 -11.48
C MET A 192 -7.52 -8.87 -12.32
N ASP A 193 -7.40 -9.75 -13.31
CA ASP A 193 -6.41 -9.64 -14.38
C ASP A 193 -7.04 -8.97 -15.60
N MET A 194 -6.36 -7.99 -16.18
CA MET A 194 -6.87 -7.21 -17.31
C MET A 194 -5.83 -7.11 -18.42
N VAL A 195 -6.26 -7.37 -19.66
CA VAL A 195 -5.44 -7.22 -20.88
C VAL A 195 -6.20 -6.35 -21.86
N LEU A 196 -5.67 -5.17 -22.20
CA LEU A 196 -6.21 -4.31 -23.24
C LEU A 196 -5.52 -4.61 -24.56
N ASN A 197 -6.25 -5.24 -25.48
CA ASN A 197 -5.80 -5.50 -26.84
C ASN A 197 -6.08 -4.29 -27.73
N PRO A 198 -5.05 -3.67 -28.34
CA PRO A 198 -5.22 -2.49 -29.16
C PRO A 198 -6.06 -2.78 -30.40
N PRO A 199 -6.61 -1.75 -31.06
CA PRO A 199 -7.38 -1.92 -32.28
C PRO A 199 -6.59 -2.67 -33.35
N THR A 200 -7.22 -3.66 -33.98
CA THR A 200 -6.70 -4.40 -35.14
C THR A 200 -7.39 -3.98 -36.44
N THR A 201 -8.46 -3.21 -36.33
CA THR A 201 -9.30 -2.70 -37.42
C THR A 201 -9.25 -1.18 -37.51
N THR A 202 -9.61 -0.63 -38.66
CA THR A 202 -9.55 0.81 -38.92
C THR A 202 -10.62 1.63 -38.20
N ASP A 203 -11.59 0.99 -37.58
CA ASP A 203 -12.63 1.63 -36.74
C ASP A 203 -12.13 2.07 -35.37
N GLY A 204 -10.93 1.63 -34.93
CA GLY A 204 -10.34 1.99 -33.65
C GLY A 204 -10.87 1.21 -32.45
N GLY A 205 -11.66 0.17 -32.69
CA GLY A 205 -12.26 -0.67 -31.62
C GLY A 205 -11.25 -1.59 -30.93
N ALA A 206 -10.96 -1.33 -29.67
CA ALA A 206 -10.14 -2.19 -28.80
C ALA A 206 -10.98 -3.21 -28.04
N VAL A 207 -10.34 -4.30 -27.63
CA VAL A 207 -10.96 -5.36 -26.81
C VAL A 207 -10.26 -5.43 -25.46
N LEU A 208 -11.03 -5.32 -24.38
CA LEU A 208 -10.56 -5.53 -23.00
C LEU A 208 -10.92 -6.95 -22.57
N GLU A 209 -9.91 -7.74 -22.27
CA GLU A 209 -10.07 -9.06 -21.65
C GLU A 209 -9.90 -8.93 -20.15
N MET A 210 -10.84 -9.50 -19.39
CA MET A 210 -10.87 -9.45 -17.93
C MET A 210 -11.06 -10.86 -17.39
N LEU A 211 -10.22 -11.23 -16.40
CA LEU A 211 -10.34 -12.49 -15.66
C LEU A 211 -10.48 -12.17 -14.18
N GLY A 212 -11.67 -12.39 -13.65
CA GLY A 212 -12.01 -12.12 -12.25
C GLY A 212 -11.96 -13.37 -11.37
N LYS A 213 -11.51 -13.21 -10.14
CA LYS A 213 -11.63 -14.19 -9.07
C LYS A 213 -12.14 -13.49 -7.82
N HIS A 214 -13.24 -13.95 -7.27
CA HIS A 214 -13.83 -13.41 -6.04
C HIS A 214 -13.50 -14.31 -4.85
N GLU A 215 -12.85 -13.75 -3.83
CA GLU A 215 -12.50 -14.40 -2.56
C GLU A 215 -13.25 -13.70 -1.43
N MET A 216 -14.36 -14.28 -0.99
CA MET A 216 -15.23 -13.68 0.04
C MET A 216 -14.66 -13.77 1.45
N VAL A 217 -13.88 -14.78 1.74
CA VAL A 217 -13.37 -15.05 3.09
C VAL A 217 -11.87 -15.27 3.03
N THR A 218 -11.12 -14.54 3.83
CA THR A 218 -9.71 -14.80 4.07
C THR A 218 -9.44 -14.84 5.55
N THR A 219 -8.60 -15.77 6.01
CA THR A 219 -8.21 -15.87 7.41
C THR A 219 -6.69 -15.91 7.52
N GLY A 220 -6.17 -15.41 8.61
CA GLY A 220 -4.73 -15.38 8.86
C GLY A 220 -4.39 -15.42 10.33
N ALA A 221 -3.13 -15.72 10.61
CA ALA A 221 -2.57 -15.68 11.95
C ALA A 221 -1.13 -15.16 11.89
N ASP A 222 -0.81 -14.25 12.79
CA ASP A 222 0.52 -13.67 12.94
C ASP A 222 1.05 -13.92 14.34
N PHE A 223 2.14 -14.67 14.47
CA PHE A 223 2.79 -14.97 15.74
C PHE A 223 4.08 -14.19 15.89
N ASP A 224 4.33 -13.69 17.09
CA ASP A 224 5.52 -12.93 17.46
C ASP A 224 5.99 -13.28 18.87
N SER A 225 7.29 -13.53 19.04
CA SER A 225 7.91 -13.84 20.34
C SER A 225 8.59 -12.63 20.99
N ARG A 226 8.51 -11.43 20.43
CA ARG A 226 9.24 -10.24 20.91
C ARG A 226 8.76 -9.74 22.28
N HIS A 227 7.58 -10.09 22.67
CA HIS A 227 6.96 -9.69 23.94
C HIS A 227 7.22 -10.67 25.10
N GLY A 228 8.36 -11.37 25.10
CA GLY A 228 8.68 -12.37 26.10
C GLY A 228 8.07 -13.73 25.77
N ASN A 229 6.75 -13.90 25.91
CA ASN A 229 6.03 -15.10 25.47
C ASN A 229 5.45 -14.93 24.07
N PRO A 230 5.42 -16.03 23.27
CA PRO A 230 4.79 -16.00 21.96
C PRO A 230 3.30 -15.67 22.07
N ARG A 231 2.86 -14.69 21.33
CA ARG A 231 1.45 -14.31 21.17
C ARG A 231 1.07 -14.25 19.70
N GLY A 232 -0.18 -14.51 19.39
CA GLY A 232 -0.68 -14.53 18.02
C GLY A 232 -1.87 -13.61 17.83
N LEU A 233 -1.92 -12.93 16.70
CA LEU A 233 -3.08 -12.16 16.24
C LEU A 233 -3.78 -12.94 15.14
N PHE A 234 -4.99 -13.40 15.40
CA PHE A 234 -5.84 -14.05 14.40
C PHE A 234 -6.68 -12.99 13.70
N ASN A 235 -6.74 -13.08 12.38
CA ASN A 235 -7.50 -12.17 11.54
C ASN A 235 -8.45 -12.96 10.65
N ALA A 236 -9.69 -12.49 10.53
CA ALA A 236 -10.66 -12.99 9.57
C ALA A 236 -11.25 -11.80 8.81
N THR A 237 -11.29 -11.89 7.50
CA THR A 237 -11.86 -10.85 6.63
C THR A 237 -12.98 -11.44 5.80
N LEU A 238 -14.13 -10.79 5.86
CA LEU A 238 -15.31 -11.06 5.04
C LEU A 238 -15.44 -9.92 4.04
N ALA A 239 -15.40 -10.24 2.77
CA ALA A 239 -15.37 -9.25 1.71
C ALA A 239 -16.57 -9.40 0.78
N SER A 240 -17.30 -8.32 0.56
CA SER A 240 -18.35 -8.20 -0.46
C SER A 240 -19.45 -9.27 -0.40
N LEU A 241 -19.88 -9.62 0.82
CA LEU A 241 -20.98 -10.57 1.02
C LEU A 241 -22.33 -10.02 0.56
N LEU A 242 -22.56 -8.71 0.74
CA LEU A 242 -23.81 -8.02 0.42
C LEU A 242 -23.79 -7.32 -0.96
N GLY A 243 -22.67 -7.35 -1.67
CA GLY A 243 -22.55 -6.77 -3.01
C GLY A 243 -22.34 -5.25 -3.06
N HIS A 244 -22.13 -4.61 -1.92
CA HIS A 244 -21.92 -3.17 -1.87
C HIS A 244 -20.44 -2.77 -1.89
N GLY A 245 -19.50 -3.74 -2.03
CA GLY A 245 -18.07 -3.51 -1.91
C GLY A 245 -17.66 -3.22 -0.48
N GLU A 246 -18.29 -3.91 0.44
CA GLU A 246 -18.00 -3.85 1.87
C GLU A 246 -16.96 -4.89 2.27
N GLN A 247 -16.26 -4.58 3.36
CA GLN A 247 -15.32 -5.48 4.02
C GLN A 247 -15.52 -5.38 5.52
N LEU A 248 -15.63 -6.53 6.17
CA LEU A 248 -15.61 -6.65 7.62
C LEU A 248 -14.39 -7.47 8.02
N GLN A 249 -13.52 -6.89 8.82
CA GLN A 249 -12.35 -7.55 9.39
C GLN A 249 -12.53 -7.71 10.89
N PHE A 250 -12.26 -8.90 11.38
CA PHE A 250 -12.18 -9.23 12.79
C PHE A 250 -10.74 -9.58 13.16
N SER A 251 -10.26 -9.10 14.31
CA SER A 251 -8.93 -9.42 14.87
C SER A 251 -9.06 -9.85 16.33
N TYR A 252 -8.29 -10.87 16.72
CA TYR A 252 -8.29 -11.43 18.06
C TYR A 252 -6.88 -11.86 18.48
N LEU A 253 -6.41 -11.40 19.65
CA LEU A 253 -5.10 -11.76 20.22
C LEU A 253 -5.20 -13.02 21.10
N TYR A 254 -4.33 -14.00 20.84
CA TYR A 254 -4.24 -15.25 21.60
C TYR A 254 -2.88 -15.94 21.35
N PRO A 255 -2.25 -16.58 22.31
CA PRO A 255 -2.53 -16.55 23.75
C PRO A 255 -2.31 -15.16 24.35
N PRO A 256 -2.89 -14.87 25.54
CA PRO A 256 -2.83 -13.54 26.14
C PRO A 256 -1.44 -13.11 26.64
N GLY A 257 -0.45 -14.00 26.63
CA GLY A 257 0.89 -13.73 27.15
C GLY A 257 0.94 -13.64 28.69
N ASP A 258 2.09 -13.23 29.22
CA ASP A 258 2.31 -13.08 30.67
C ASP A 258 1.45 -11.94 31.26
N ASP A 259 1.20 -10.90 30.48
CA ASP A 259 0.44 -9.73 30.89
C ASP A 259 -1.07 -9.93 30.81
N LYS A 260 -1.52 -11.16 30.55
CA LYS A 260 -2.95 -11.50 30.41
C LYS A 260 -3.66 -10.58 29.44
N GLU A 261 -3.01 -10.27 28.32
CA GLU A 261 -3.52 -9.35 27.30
C GLU A 261 -4.67 -9.96 26.52
N HIS A 262 -5.71 -9.19 26.34
CA HIS A 262 -6.82 -9.53 25.46
C HIS A 262 -7.09 -8.36 24.52
N TYR A 263 -7.08 -8.62 23.22
CA TYR A 263 -7.43 -7.66 22.20
C TYR A 263 -8.44 -8.25 21.24
N ARG A 264 -9.46 -7.47 20.90
CA ARG A 264 -10.42 -7.76 19.86
C ARG A 264 -10.76 -6.50 19.10
N ALA A 265 -10.87 -6.61 17.80
CA ALA A 265 -11.25 -5.49 16.96
C ALA A 265 -12.16 -5.91 15.81
N TRP A 266 -13.01 -4.99 15.39
CA TRP A 266 -13.87 -5.08 14.23
C TRP A 266 -13.64 -3.82 13.39
N ASN A 267 -13.29 -4.01 12.12
CA ASN A 267 -13.12 -2.92 11.17
C ASN A 267 -14.07 -3.16 9.99
N TYR A 268 -14.86 -2.18 9.69
CA TYR A 268 -15.77 -2.16 8.55
C TYR A 268 -15.34 -1.10 7.57
N SER A 269 -15.38 -1.43 6.29
CA SER A 269 -15.25 -0.45 5.22
C SER A 269 -16.20 -0.76 4.08
N GLN A 270 -16.65 0.27 3.36
CA GLN A 270 -17.58 0.12 2.25
C GLN A 270 -17.31 1.16 1.18
N LEU A 271 -17.27 0.71 -0.08
CA LEU A 271 -17.20 1.60 -1.23
C LEU A 271 -18.55 2.26 -1.47
N LEU A 272 -18.58 3.60 -1.46
CA LEU A 272 -19.76 4.41 -1.72
C LEU A 272 -19.76 4.93 -3.16
N GLY A 273 -20.82 4.66 -3.89
CA GLY A 273 -20.94 5.08 -5.29
C GLY A 273 -19.87 4.47 -6.21
N ASP A 274 -19.56 5.18 -7.29
CA ASP A 274 -18.70 4.70 -8.36
C ASP A 274 -17.34 5.43 -8.46
N ASN A 275 -17.08 6.38 -7.56
CA ASN A 275 -15.87 7.21 -7.60
C ASN A 275 -14.76 6.77 -6.64
N GLY A 276 -14.99 5.67 -5.89
CA GLY A 276 -14.02 5.12 -4.94
C GLY A 276 -14.04 5.79 -3.56
N LEU A 277 -15.07 6.59 -3.25
CA LEU A 277 -15.32 7.07 -1.88
C LEU A 277 -15.51 5.87 -0.96
N GLN A 278 -14.94 5.90 0.23
CA GLN A 278 -14.99 4.78 1.18
C GLN A 278 -15.51 5.26 2.53
N LEU A 279 -16.55 4.61 3.04
CA LEU A 279 -16.96 4.70 4.44
C LEU A 279 -16.11 3.75 5.27
N MET A 280 -15.69 4.17 6.45
CA MET A 280 -14.91 3.37 7.40
C MET A 280 -15.54 3.47 8.78
N ALA A 281 -15.56 2.35 9.51
CA ALA A 281 -15.94 2.30 10.92
C ALA A 281 -15.07 1.26 11.63
N GLY A 282 -14.77 1.47 12.90
CA GLY A 282 -13.93 0.57 13.67
C GLY A 282 -14.33 0.56 15.13
N TYR A 283 -14.15 -0.61 15.74
CA TYR A 283 -14.25 -0.81 17.18
C TYR A 283 -13.08 -1.68 17.63
N SER A 284 -12.42 -1.30 18.71
CA SER A 284 -11.44 -2.15 19.36
C SER A 284 -11.57 -2.08 20.88
N HIS A 285 -11.27 -3.21 21.51
CA HIS A 285 -11.23 -3.34 22.95
C HIS A 285 -9.99 -4.10 23.37
N TYR A 286 -9.26 -3.54 24.31
CA TYR A 286 -8.05 -4.09 24.88
C TYR A 286 -8.12 -4.09 26.40
N ASN A 287 -7.68 -5.18 27.03
CA ASN A 287 -7.40 -5.20 28.45
C ASN A 287 -6.12 -6.01 28.73
N ALA A 288 -5.38 -5.58 29.74
CA ALA A 288 -4.16 -6.24 30.21
C ALA A 288 -4.00 -6.12 31.72
N SER A 289 -3.35 -7.10 32.32
CA SER A 289 -2.95 -7.10 33.73
C SER A 289 -1.45 -7.28 33.80
N LEU A 290 -0.73 -6.19 33.94
CA LEU A 290 0.72 -6.12 34.08
C LEU A 290 1.05 -6.30 35.57
N GLU A 291 1.36 -7.51 35.96
CA GLU A 291 1.77 -7.80 37.33
C GLU A 291 3.27 -7.48 37.49
N ASP A 292 3.66 -6.81 38.58
CA ASP A 292 5.04 -6.56 39.04
C ASP A 292 5.93 -5.64 38.19
N ARG A 293 5.38 -4.85 37.25
CA ARG A 293 6.22 -4.14 36.27
C ARG A 293 6.26 -2.62 36.41
N VAL A 294 5.45 -2.03 37.26
CA VAL A 294 5.48 -0.58 37.47
C VAL A 294 6.15 -0.26 38.77
N VAL A 295 7.36 0.29 38.70
CA VAL A 295 8.13 0.76 39.86
C VAL A 295 8.11 2.27 39.90
N ILE A 296 7.57 2.84 40.94
CA ILE A 296 7.56 4.30 41.19
C ILE A 296 8.31 4.57 42.49
N GLY A 297 9.56 5.05 42.40
CA GLY A 297 10.46 5.15 43.53
C GLY A 297 10.73 3.76 44.15
N PRO A 298 10.55 3.55 45.45
CA PRO A 298 10.75 2.27 46.11
C PRO A 298 9.51 1.35 46.06
N LEU A 299 8.42 1.77 45.41
CA LEU A 299 7.13 1.07 45.43
C LEU A 299 6.86 0.36 44.13
N GLN A 300 6.29 -0.86 44.25
CA GLN A 300 5.87 -1.68 43.13
C GLN A 300 4.35 -1.70 43.04
N TYR A 301 3.84 -1.61 41.79
CA TYR A 301 2.42 -1.58 41.50
C TYR A 301 2.08 -2.65 40.42
N ALA A 302 0.95 -3.33 40.61
CA ALA A 302 0.28 -4.02 39.54
C ALA A 302 -0.52 -3.01 38.73
N ARG A 303 -0.39 -3.03 37.41
CA ARG A 303 -1.16 -2.18 36.49
C ARG A 303 -2.21 -3.00 35.76
N LYS A 304 -3.47 -2.57 35.85
CA LYS A 304 -4.55 -3.08 34.99
C LYS A 304 -4.94 -1.98 34.01
N ARG A 305 -4.91 -2.29 32.75
CA ARG A 305 -5.28 -1.35 31.68
C ARG A 305 -6.49 -1.85 30.92
N GLU A 306 -7.42 -0.96 30.62
CA GLU A 306 -8.57 -1.19 29.76
C GLU A 306 -8.67 -0.03 28.77
N ASN A 307 -8.81 -0.34 27.49
CA ASN A 307 -8.94 0.65 26.43
C ASN A 307 -10.04 0.23 25.46
N GLU A 308 -10.96 1.13 25.23
CA GLU A 308 -12.03 0.98 24.26
C GLU A 308 -11.97 2.12 23.24
N ARG A 309 -12.01 1.78 21.94
CA ARG A 309 -11.94 2.75 20.85
C ARG A 309 -13.04 2.51 19.84
N VAL A 310 -13.77 3.56 19.48
CA VAL A 310 -14.75 3.58 18.40
C VAL A 310 -14.33 4.63 17.39
N SER A 311 -14.35 4.31 16.12
CA SER A 311 -13.94 5.21 15.04
C SER A 311 -14.90 5.20 13.86
N ALA A 312 -14.98 6.32 13.17
CA ALA A 312 -15.66 6.47 11.89
C ALA A 312 -14.82 7.35 10.97
N GLY A 313 -14.95 7.17 9.67
CA GLY A 313 -14.18 7.95 8.70
C GLY A 313 -14.71 7.86 7.28
N LEU A 314 -14.21 8.79 6.44
CA LEU A 314 -14.46 8.84 5.01
C LEU A 314 -13.13 8.90 4.27
N GLY A 315 -12.89 7.94 3.39
CA GLY A 315 -11.73 7.91 2.50
C GLY A 315 -12.10 8.50 1.14
N ILE A 316 -11.37 9.52 0.71
CA ILE A 316 -11.60 10.30 -0.51
C ILE A 316 -10.41 10.09 -1.43
N PRO A 317 -10.54 9.35 -2.54
CA PRO A 317 -9.46 9.24 -3.51
C PRO A 317 -9.33 10.54 -4.31
N VAL A 318 -8.18 11.21 -4.15
CA VAL A 318 -7.86 12.45 -4.87
C VAL A 318 -7.26 12.13 -6.24
N LEU A 319 -6.35 11.15 -6.29
CA LEU A 319 -5.70 10.71 -7.51
C LEU A 319 -5.63 9.19 -7.56
N LEU A 320 -6.07 8.61 -8.66
CA LEU A 320 -6.03 7.19 -8.92
C LEU A 320 -5.35 6.94 -10.26
N ARG A 321 -4.03 6.88 -10.25
CA ARG A 321 -3.21 6.45 -11.36
C ARG A 321 -2.50 5.15 -10.98
N ARG A 322 -2.08 4.40 -11.95
CA ARG A 322 -1.36 3.15 -11.74
C ARG A 322 -0.02 3.33 -11.01
N ASP A 323 0.70 4.38 -11.37
CA ASP A 323 2.01 4.71 -10.82
C ASP A 323 1.94 5.60 -9.57
N LEU A 324 0.80 6.23 -9.32
CA LEU A 324 0.61 7.18 -8.23
C LEU A 324 -0.83 7.18 -7.73
N THR A 325 -1.03 6.84 -6.47
CA THR A 325 -2.33 7.02 -5.78
C THR A 325 -2.20 8.05 -4.67
N TRP A 326 -3.24 8.84 -4.50
CA TRP A 326 -3.34 9.82 -3.43
C TRP A 326 -4.73 9.78 -2.82
N ASP A 327 -4.80 9.48 -1.53
CA ASP A 327 -6.01 9.41 -0.75
C ASP A 327 -5.97 10.41 0.41
N VAL A 328 -7.12 11.01 0.73
CA VAL A 328 -7.33 11.85 1.91
C VAL A 328 -8.44 11.22 2.74
N ASN A 329 -8.21 11.06 4.03
CA ASN A 329 -9.17 10.48 4.94
C ASN A 329 -9.58 11.49 6.01
N LEU A 330 -10.87 11.61 6.22
CA LEU A 330 -11.46 12.30 7.36
C LEU A 330 -11.78 11.26 8.42
N ARG A 331 -11.36 11.50 9.67
CA ARG A 331 -11.57 10.56 10.77
C ARG A 331 -12.12 11.25 12.00
N ALA A 332 -12.98 10.53 12.69
CA ALA A 332 -13.41 10.87 14.03
C ALA A 332 -13.34 9.61 14.89
N TYR A 333 -12.89 9.72 16.13
CA TYR A 333 -12.87 8.58 17.04
C TYR A 333 -13.03 9.02 18.49
N THR A 334 -13.48 8.06 19.29
CA THR A 334 -13.56 8.17 20.73
C THR A 334 -12.65 7.12 21.37
N VAL A 335 -12.03 7.47 22.48
CA VAL A 335 -11.23 6.56 23.32
C VAL A 335 -11.73 6.66 24.74
N ASP A 336 -11.95 5.53 25.39
CA ASP A 336 -12.09 5.41 26.84
C ASP A 336 -10.92 4.54 27.33
N ASP A 337 -9.89 5.16 27.90
CA ASP A 337 -8.68 4.51 28.39
C ASP A 337 -8.62 4.65 29.91
N SER A 338 -8.43 3.53 30.61
CA SER A 338 -8.27 3.53 32.06
C SER A 338 -7.12 2.65 32.48
N SER A 339 -6.26 3.17 33.37
CA SER A 339 -5.19 2.44 34.02
C SER A 339 -5.40 2.49 35.53
N ARG A 340 -5.46 1.31 36.14
CA ARG A 340 -5.53 1.16 37.60
C ARG A 340 -4.20 0.63 38.11
N TYR A 341 -3.63 1.30 39.09
CA TYR A 341 -2.38 0.95 39.75
C TYR A 341 -2.69 0.50 41.17
N ASP A 342 -2.48 -0.77 41.46
CA ASP A 342 -2.68 -1.38 42.76
C ASP A 342 -1.32 -1.60 43.40
N LEU A 343 -1.07 -1.01 44.59
CA LEU A 343 0.19 -1.14 45.34
C LEU A 343 0.35 -2.60 45.81
N LEU A 344 1.52 -3.21 45.56
CA LEU A 344 1.79 -4.61 45.89
C LEU A 344 2.31 -4.84 47.30
N ALA A 345 2.87 -3.84 47.95
CA ALA A 345 3.27 -3.84 49.38
C ALA A 345 3.52 -2.40 49.89
N PRO A 346 3.28 -2.10 51.13
CA PRO A 346 2.97 -2.86 52.34
C PRO A 346 1.47 -2.91 52.68
N ALA A 347 1.13 -3.42 53.85
CA ALA A 347 -0.16 -3.85 54.34
C ALA A 347 -1.41 -2.95 54.15
N THR A 348 -1.28 -1.75 53.63
CA THR A 348 -2.42 -0.85 53.35
C THR A 348 -2.73 -0.90 51.87
N PRO A 349 -3.89 -1.42 51.44
CA PRO A 349 -4.29 -1.38 50.04
C PRO A 349 -4.40 0.06 49.52
N TYR A 350 -3.57 0.43 48.59
CA TYR A 350 -3.64 1.73 47.91
C TYR A 350 -3.81 1.51 46.42
N SER A 351 -4.81 2.14 45.82
CA SER A 351 -5.12 2.02 44.40
C SER A 351 -5.37 3.39 43.80
N VAL A 352 -4.75 3.66 42.68
CA VAL A 352 -4.97 4.87 41.88
C VAL A 352 -5.55 4.46 40.51
N LYS A 353 -6.64 5.12 40.13
CA LYS A 353 -7.25 4.95 38.80
C LYS A 353 -7.09 6.23 37.99
N LEU A 354 -6.37 6.13 36.88
CA LEU A 354 -6.29 7.18 35.86
C LEU A 354 -7.25 6.83 34.75
N ARG A 355 -8.02 7.80 34.29
CA ARG A 355 -8.97 7.62 33.18
C ARG A 355 -8.91 8.79 32.23
N SER A 356 -8.95 8.49 30.94
CA SER A 356 -9.04 9.46 29.85
C SER A 356 -10.16 9.09 28.91
N LYS A 357 -11.15 9.98 28.78
CA LYS A 357 -12.19 9.89 27.76
C LYS A 357 -11.91 10.94 26.70
N LEU A 358 -11.55 10.52 25.52
CA LEU A 358 -11.15 11.38 24.43
C LEU A 358 -12.19 11.42 23.32
N ARG A 359 -12.24 12.56 22.65
CA ARG A 359 -13.03 12.79 21.42
C ARG A 359 -12.09 13.47 20.45
N VAL A 360 -11.82 12.83 19.34
CA VAL A 360 -10.75 13.26 18.43
C VAL A 360 -11.28 13.30 17.01
N VAL A 361 -10.94 14.35 16.29
CA VAL A 361 -11.15 14.48 14.85
C VAL A 361 -9.81 14.67 14.16
N GLY A 362 -9.73 14.26 12.90
CA GLY A 362 -8.48 14.42 12.17
C GLY A 362 -8.62 14.24 10.68
N VAL A 363 -7.55 14.61 10.03
CA VAL A 363 -7.36 14.41 8.59
C VAL A 363 -6.02 13.72 8.40
N ASP A 364 -6.01 12.68 7.59
CA ASP A 364 -4.78 12.05 7.14
C ASP A 364 -4.74 11.93 5.62
N THR A 365 -3.55 11.92 5.09
CA THR A 365 -3.33 11.70 3.67
C THR A 365 -2.35 10.55 3.46
N LEU A 366 -2.56 9.78 2.40
CA LEU A 366 -1.68 8.69 1.97
C LEU A 366 -1.35 8.87 0.50
N VAL A 367 -0.06 8.94 0.20
CA VAL A 367 0.46 8.94 -1.16
C VAL A 367 1.29 7.69 -1.38
N GLN A 368 1.02 6.96 -2.46
CA GLN A 368 1.79 5.78 -2.86
C GLN A 368 2.27 5.95 -4.29
N GLN A 369 3.55 5.75 -4.52
CA GLN A 369 4.18 5.84 -5.82
C GLN A 369 4.88 4.53 -6.17
N PHE A 370 4.66 4.07 -7.39
CA PHE A 370 5.25 2.83 -7.93
C PHE A 370 6.03 3.13 -9.20
N ALA A 371 7.29 2.76 -9.23
CA ALA A 371 8.16 2.79 -10.41
C ALA A 371 8.72 1.38 -10.66
N GLU A 372 9.43 1.18 -11.74
CA GLU A 372 9.92 -0.15 -12.16
C GLU A 372 10.77 -0.86 -11.07
N LYS A 373 11.66 -0.11 -10.43
CA LYS A 373 12.59 -0.63 -9.41
C LYS A 373 12.43 0.04 -8.04
N GLN A 374 11.35 0.78 -7.85
CA GLN A 374 11.15 1.56 -6.63
C GLN A 374 9.67 1.64 -6.27
N ALA A 375 9.36 1.48 -5.00
CA ALA A 375 8.06 1.81 -4.43
C ALA A 375 8.25 2.78 -3.26
N ARG A 376 7.38 3.76 -3.16
CA ARG A 376 7.35 4.75 -2.08
C ARG A 376 5.97 4.89 -1.53
N ALA A 377 5.90 5.13 -0.24
CA ALA A 377 4.65 5.49 0.41
C ALA A 377 4.93 6.53 1.48
N GLY A 378 4.04 7.48 1.61
CA GLY A 378 4.11 8.51 2.64
C GLY A 378 2.73 8.87 3.14
N SER A 379 2.62 9.08 4.44
CA SER A 379 1.40 9.58 5.06
C SER A 379 1.71 10.71 6.03
N LEU A 380 0.79 11.65 6.13
CA LEU A 380 0.80 12.73 7.10
C LEU A 380 -0.60 12.84 7.68
N ALA A 381 -0.68 12.98 9.00
CA ALA A 381 -1.94 13.14 9.71
C ALA A 381 -1.88 14.27 10.72
N VAL A 382 -2.99 14.95 10.89
CA VAL A 382 -3.23 15.93 11.94
C VAL A 382 -4.48 15.54 12.68
N TYR A 383 -4.36 15.37 14.00
CA TYR A 383 -5.47 15.04 14.90
C TYR A 383 -5.63 16.12 15.94
N LYS A 384 -6.88 16.42 16.24
CA LYS A 384 -7.29 17.39 17.26
C LYS A 384 -8.20 16.72 18.28
N GLY A 385 -7.79 16.72 19.55
CA GLY A 385 -8.66 16.40 20.67
C GLY A 385 -9.69 17.51 20.87
N LEU A 386 -10.89 17.14 21.25
CA LEU A 386 -12.01 18.06 21.48
C LEU A 386 -12.39 18.08 22.94
N ASN A 387 -12.57 19.27 23.49
CA ASN A 387 -13.14 19.47 24.82
C ASN A 387 -14.67 19.52 24.75
N ALA A 388 -15.27 18.43 24.24
CA ALA A 388 -16.72 18.32 24.00
C ALA A 388 -17.19 16.87 24.22
N PHE A 389 -18.51 16.65 24.28
CA PHE A 389 -19.11 15.33 24.37
C PHE A 389 -18.57 14.46 25.52
N ASP A 390 -18.55 15.02 26.74
CA ASP A 390 -18.05 14.38 27.98
C ASP A 390 -16.57 13.98 27.94
N ALA A 391 -15.75 14.67 27.16
CA ALA A 391 -14.31 14.48 27.18
C ALA A 391 -13.76 14.86 28.55
N GLN A 392 -13.02 13.93 29.19
CA GLN A 392 -12.45 14.13 30.54
C GLN A 392 -11.11 13.39 30.66
N SER A 393 -10.23 13.87 31.51
CA SER A 393 -8.99 13.21 31.88
C SER A 393 -8.70 13.45 33.34
N THR A 394 -8.39 12.37 34.06
CA THR A 394 -7.84 12.44 35.42
C THR A 394 -6.31 12.38 35.42
N ALA A 395 -5.71 12.07 34.28
CA ALA A 395 -4.27 12.15 34.08
C ALA A 395 -3.83 13.60 33.82
N PRO A 396 -2.58 13.97 34.15
CA PRO A 396 -2.04 15.31 33.92
C PRO A 396 -1.76 15.58 32.42
N ALA A 397 -2.63 15.11 31.53
CA ALA A 397 -2.52 15.23 30.09
C ALA A 397 -3.68 16.03 29.52
N LYS A 398 -3.43 16.79 28.45
CA LYS A 398 -4.46 17.60 27.82
C LYS A 398 -5.35 16.76 26.90
N LYS A 399 -6.66 16.93 27.02
CA LYS A 399 -7.65 16.28 26.15
C LYS A 399 -7.93 17.04 24.86
N ASP A 400 -7.63 18.34 24.82
CA ASP A 400 -7.78 19.24 23.67
C ASP A 400 -6.45 19.45 22.89
N PHE A 401 -5.62 18.44 22.89
CA PHE A 401 -4.32 18.40 22.22
C PHE A 401 -4.41 18.57 20.70
N THR A 402 -3.28 18.94 20.10
CA THR A 402 -3.04 18.78 18.66
C THR A 402 -1.80 17.91 18.47
N ARG A 403 -1.93 16.85 17.68
CA ARG A 403 -0.79 16.01 17.30
C ARG A 403 -0.66 15.85 15.79
N VAL A 404 0.56 15.82 15.33
CA VAL A 404 0.93 15.58 13.93
C VAL A 404 1.73 14.29 13.86
N LEU A 405 1.35 13.39 12.97
CA LEU A 405 2.06 12.15 12.72
C LEU A 405 2.49 12.08 11.26
N GLY A 406 3.63 11.45 11.03
CA GLY A 406 4.07 11.15 9.68
C GLY A 406 4.72 9.78 9.59
N PHE A 407 4.57 9.17 8.45
CA PHE A 407 5.20 7.90 8.10
C PHE A 407 5.73 7.98 6.67
N GLY A 408 6.89 7.40 6.43
CA GLY A 408 7.46 7.25 5.11
C GLY A 408 8.11 5.90 4.94
N ALA A 409 7.93 5.29 3.77
CA ALA A 409 8.59 4.05 3.40
C ALA A 409 9.09 4.14 1.97
N GLN A 410 10.28 3.61 1.72
CA GLN A 410 10.84 3.49 0.39
C GLN A 410 11.49 2.13 0.24
N GLN A 411 11.13 1.43 -0.82
CA GLN A 411 11.76 0.19 -1.24
C GLN A 411 12.48 0.43 -2.57
N ASN A 412 13.74 -0.01 -2.64
CA ASN A 412 14.56 0.03 -3.84
C ASN A 412 14.99 -1.39 -4.21
N GLN A 413 14.92 -1.72 -5.49
CA GLN A 413 15.42 -2.98 -6.01
C GLN A 413 16.80 -2.76 -6.65
N PHE A 414 17.83 -3.42 -6.10
CA PHE A 414 19.22 -3.37 -6.59
C PHE A 414 19.53 -4.63 -7.42
N GLY A 415 19.01 -4.71 -8.63
CA GLY A 415 19.09 -5.91 -9.46
C GLY A 415 17.89 -6.85 -9.25
N GLU A 416 18.07 -8.16 -9.54
CA GLU A 416 16.95 -9.12 -9.56
C GLU A 416 16.59 -9.66 -8.16
N ARG A 417 17.53 -9.69 -7.23
CA ARG A 417 17.40 -10.43 -5.96
C ARG A 417 17.66 -9.62 -4.70
N MET A 418 18.28 -8.46 -4.83
CA MET A 418 18.66 -7.61 -3.70
C MET A 418 17.72 -6.42 -3.58
N GLN A 419 17.30 -6.11 -2.36
CA GLN A 419 16.42 -5.00 -2.06
C GLN A 419 16.90 -4.22 -0.85
N GLY A 420 16.64 -2.92 -0.84
CA GLY A 420 16.77 -2.05 0.31
C GLY A 420 15.43 -1.46 0.70
N VAL A 421 15.13 -1.45 1.99
CA VAL A 421 13.88 -0.91 2.54
C VAL A 421 14.18 0.11 3.62
N ALA A 422 13.81 1.35 3.39
CA ALA A 422 13.89 2.44 4.35
C ALA A 422 12.51 2.73 4.94
N ASN A 423 12.44 2.92 6.25
CA ASN A 423 11.23 3.38 6.94
C ASN A 423 11.57 4.53 7.87
N VAL A 424 10.67 5.49 7.96
CA VAL A 424 10.73 6.59 8.92
C VAL A 424 9.35 6.81 9.51
N SER A 425 9.29 7.19 10.77
CA SER A 425 8.06 7.68 11.39
C SER A 425 8.37 8.81 12.35
N PHE A 426 7.41 9.70 12.56
CA PHE A 426 7.52 10.73 13.59
C PHE A 426 6.16 11.08 14.14
N GLN A 427 6.18 11.59 15.36
CA GLN A 427 5.06 12.29 16.01
C GLN A 427 5.54 13.58 16.62
N TRP A 428 4.71 14.60 16.54
CA TRP A 428 4.92 15.86 17.21
C TRP A 428 3.63 16.32 17.89
N ALA A 429 3.72 16.74 19.14
CA ALA A 429 2.66 17.40 19.86
C ALA A 429 3.26 18.53 20.72
N HIS A 430 2.52 19.63 20.91
CA HIS A 430 2.94 20.71 21.81
C HIS A 430 2.57 20.39 23.26
N ASP A 431 1.44 19.76 23.47
CA ASP A 431 0.89 19.43 24.78
C ASP A 431 1.34 18.04 25.24
N SER A 432 1.28 17.76 26.54
CA SER A 432 1.39 16.41 27.09
C SER A 432 0.15 15.62 26.69
N LEU A 433 0.38 14.48 26.04
CA LEU A 433 -0.66 13.62 25.48
C LEU A 433 -1.13 12.56 26.50
N PRO A 434 -2.41 12.17 26.46
CA PRO A 434 -2.85 10.94 27.11
C PRO A 434 -2.09 9.72 26.58
N ASP A 435 -1.87 8.70 27.42
CA ASP A 435 -1.09 7.49 27.08
C ASP A 435 -1.51 6.85 25.75
N SER A 436 -2.82 6.76 25.51
CA SER A 436 -3.37 6.18 24.27
C SER A 436 -3.04 6.98 23.00
N GLU A 437 -2.52 8.19 23.10
CA GLU A 437 -2.18 9.09 22.00
C GLU A 437 -0.67 9.34 21.87
N GLN A 438 0.14 8.77 22.77
CA GLN A 438 1.60 8.85 22.71
C GLN A 438 2.17 7.96 21.60
N ILE A 439 3.34 8.33 21.09
CA ILE A 439 4.07 7.46 20.18
C ILE A 439 4.89 6.46 20.97
N THR A 440 4.97 5.24 20.43
CA THR A 440 5.66 4.13 21.05
C THR A 440 6.65 3.50 20.06
N TYR A 441 7.87 3.24 20.53
CA TYR A 441 8.92 2.57 19.79
C TYR A 441 9.52 1.41 20.62
N GLY A 442 10.01 0.42 19.90
CA GLY A 442 10.53 -0.84 20.37
C GLY A 442 10.05 -1.99 19.49
N GLY A 443 10.54 -3.18 19.70
CA GLY A 443 10.10 -4.37 18.99
C GLY A 443 10.24 -4.30 17.47
N ALA A 444 9.18 -4.62 16.76
CA ALA A 444 9.22 -4.87 15.32
C ALA A 444 9.50 -3.64 14.45
N ASN A 445 9.24 -2.44 14.92
CA ASN A 445 9.27 -1.24 14.08
C ASN A 445 10.61 -0.52 14.10
N PHE A 446 10.94 0.05 15.24
CA PHE A 446 12.15 0.83 15.46
C PHE A 446 12.67 0.49 16.85
N GLY A 447 13.77 -0.26 16.94
CA GLY A 447 14.29 -0.81 18.19
C GLY A 447 14.15 -2.31 18.30
N ARG A 448 14.51 -3.07 17.26
CA ARG A 448 14.37 -4.54 17.21
C ARG A 448 15.11 -5.30 18.31
N GLY A 449 16.17 -4.69 18.87
CA GLY A 449 16.89 -5.21 20.03
C GLY A 449 16.21 -4.97 21.36
N TYR A 450 15.07 -4.27 21.38
CA TYR A 450 14.33 -3.90 22.59
C TYR A 450 12.96 -4.59 22.64
N PRO A 451 12.33 -4.70 23.81
CA PRO A 451 10.94 -5.14 23.90
C PRO A 451 10.00 -4.11 23.24
N ASP A 452 8.78 -4.54 22.96
CA ASP A 452 7.71 -3.62 22.62
C ASP A 452 7.54 -2.60 23.76
N ASP A 453 7.08 -1.39 23.44
CA ASP A 453 6.84 -0.31 24.41
C ASP A 453 8.08 0.19 25.19
N GLN A 454 9.28 -0.10 24.69
CA GLN A 454 10.55 0.37 25.29
C GLN A 454 10.60 1.90 25.45
N ALA A 455 10.07 2.62 24.47
CA ALA A 455 10.16 4.07 24.42
C ALA A 455 8.81 4.69 24.03
N THR A 456 8.21 5.42 24.95
CA THR A 456 6.98 6.20 24.73
C THR A 456 7.24 7.69 24.86
N GLY A 457 6.36 8.53 24.33
CA GLY A 457 6.47 9.97 24.49
C GLY A 457 5.44 10.77 23.68
N ASP A 458 5.36 12.06 23.99
CA ASP A 458 4.49 13.01 23.27
C ASP A 458 5.04 13.35 21.89
N LYS A 459 6.36 13.31 21.76
CA LYS A 459 7.12 13.53 20.53
C LYS A 459 8.11 12.40 20.32
N GLY A 460 8.39 12.10 19.06
CA GLY A 460 9.41 11.12 18.76
C GLY A 460 9.60 10.94 17.26
N TRP A 461 10.69 10.27 16.93
CA TRP A 461 10.98 9.82 15.57
C TRP A 461 11.68 8.48 15.60
N GLY A 462 11.48 7.70 14.57
CA GLY A 462 12.16 6.44 14.36
C GLY A 462 12.54 6.29 12.89
N ALA A 463 13.65 5.61 12.63
CA ALA A 463 14.13 5.28 11.30
C ALA A 463 14.74 3.89 11.27
N SER A 464 14.58 3.18 10.16
CA SER A 464 15.22 1.89 9.91
C SER A 464 15.65 1.74 8.47
N TYR A 465 16.70 0.96 8.25
CA TYR A 465 17.14 0.54 6.93
C TYR A 465 17.42 -0.96 6.93
N GLU A 466 16.76 -1.67 6.03
CA GLU A 466 16.93 -3.12 5.82
C GLU A 466 17.54 -3.36 4.44
N VAL A 467 18.52 -4.25 4.37
CA VAL A 467 18.99 -4.84 3.12
C VAL A 467 18.69 -6.33 3.16
N ASN A 468 18.07 -6.84 2.11
CA ASN A 468 17.76 -8.25 2.00
C ASN A 468 18.12 -8.82 0.62
N TYR A 469 18.34 -10.13 0.58
CA TYR A 469 18.66 -10.87 -0.63
C TYR A 469 17.76 -12.10 -0.75
N SER A 470 17.12 -12.30 -1.91
CA SER A 470 16.17 -13.38 -2.13
C SER A 470 16.79 -14.53 -2.93
N PHE A 471 16.93 -15.68 -2.32
CA PHE A 471 17.17 -16.95 -3.00
C PHE A 471 15.83 -17.56 -3.36
N LEU A 472 15.61 -17.81 -4.64
CA LEU A 472 14.34 -18.33 -5.17
C LEU A 472 14.58 -19.68 -5.82
N TRP A 473 13.71 -20.64 -5.54
CA TRP A 473 13.69 -21.95 -6.20
C TRP A 473 12.26 -22.48 -6.31
N GLN A 474 12.08 -23.53 -7.10
CA GLN A 474 10.77 -24.16 -7.29
C GLN A 474 10.64 -25.36 -6.34
N ASN A 475 9.91 -25.15 -5.23
CA ASN A 475 9.55 -26.21 -4.29
C ASN A 475 8.14 -25.92 -3.75
N ARG A 476 7.38 -26.98 -3.46
CA ARG A 476 6.01 -26.86 -2.93
C ARG A 476 5.96 -26.20 -1.54
N TRP A 477 6.92 -26.55 -0.69
CA TRP A 477 6.90 -26.15 0.72
C TRP A 477 7.61 -24.84 0.97
N MET A 478 8.78 -24.63 0.39
CA MET A 478 9.59 -23.44 0.58
C MET A 478 10.21 -23.04 -0.76
N ASN A 479 9.86 -21.91 -1.28
CA ASN A 479 10.36 -21.43 -2.56
C ASN A 479 11.14 -20.10 -2.46
N GLN A 480 11.28 -19.56 -1.24
CA GLN A 480 12.09 -18.37 -0.96
C GLN A 480 12.79 -18.51 0.39
N LEU A 481 14.09 -18.20 0.38
CA LEU A 481 14.93 -17.92 1.53
C LEU A 481 15.44 -16.49 1.40
N GLN A 482 15.23 -15.66 2.43
CA GLN A 482 15.59 -14.25 2.39
C GLN A 482 16.38 -13.85 3.64
N PRO A 483 17.73 -13.98 3.63
CA PRO A 483 18.57 -13.34 4.63
C PRO A 483 18.45 -11.83 4.54
N TYR A 484 18.56 -11.16 5.70
CA TYR A 484 18.50 -9.71 5.79
C TYR A 484 19.36 -9.16 6.93
N LEU A 485 19.75 -7.91 6.78
CA LEU A 485 20.40 -7.09 7.78
C LEU A 485 19.60 -5.82 7.99
N VAL A 486 19.42 -5.41 9.26
CA VAL A 486 18.70 -4.19 9.62
C VAL A 486 19.52 -3.37 10.59
N VAL A 487 19.47 -2.06 10.41
CA VAL A 487 19.87 -1.08 11.42
C VAL A 487 18.69 -0.17 11.67
N ASP A 488 18.39 0.08 12.93
CA ASP A 488 17.31 0.96 13.32
C ASP A 488 17.66 1.84 14.52
N GLY A 489 16.88 2.90 14.70
CA GLY A 489 16.98 3.77 15.85
C GLY A 489 15.72 4.61 16.01
N ALA A 490 15.46 5.00 17.25
CA ALA A 490 14.35 5.87 17.61
C ALA A 490 14.69 6.77 18.79
N ARG A 491 13.92 7.83 18.94
CA ARG A 491 14.02 8.74 20.09
C ARG A 491 12.64 9.26 20.45
N THR A 492 12.36 9.29 21.75
CA THR A 492 11.13 9.88 22.29
C THR A 492 11.42 10.99 23.28
N HIS A 493 10.44 11.86 23.50
CA HIS A 493 10.47 12.93 24.47
C HIS A 493 9.08 13.16 25.03
N TYR A 494 9.02 13.46 26.32
CA TYR A 494 7.83 13.97 26.99
C TYR A 494 7.85 15.50 27.03
N ASN A 495 6.68 16.12 27.00
CA ASN A 495 6.52 17.57 27.17
C ASN A 495 6.45 17.95 28.63
N ALA A 496 6.14 17.00 29.53
CA ALA A 496 6.16 17.22 30.96
C ALA A 496 7.60 17.34 31.49
N ASP A 497 7.85 18.34 32.35
CA ASP A 497 9.16 18.55 32.94
C ASP A 497 9.58 17.36 33.81
N GLY A 498 10.86 17.02 33.76
CA GLY A 498 11.47 15.99 34.60
C GLY A 498 11.25 14.56 34.13
N GLN A 499 10.52 14.32 33.03
CA GLN A 499 10.39 12.99 32.45
C GLN A 499 11.49 12.76 31.39
N PRO A 500 12.36 11.75 31.56
CA PRO A 500 13.42 11.47 30.63
C PRO A 500 12.85 10.85 29.34
N GLY A 501 13.31 11.33 28.19
CA GLY A 501 13.05 10.65 26.92
C GLY A 501 13.97 9.44 26.76
N ALA A 502 13.60 8.54 25.85
CA ALA A 502 14.37 7.34 25.53
C ALA A 502 15.12 7.48 24.21
N LYS A 503 16.24 6.74 24.10
CA LYS A 503 17.05 6.63 22.88
C LYS A 503 17.24 5.17 22.55
N LEU A 504 16.76 4.74 21.38
CA LEU A 504 16.90 3.39 20.88
C LEU A 504 17.89 3.36 19.73
N GLY A 505 18.66 2.29 19.67
CA GLY A 505 19.51 1.96 18.53
C GLY A 505 19.75 0.47 18.55
N SER A 506 19.49 -0.22 17.45
CA SER A 506 19.73 -1.65 17.34
C SER A 506 20.21 -2.07 15.95
N GLY A 507 20.91 -3.20 15.91
CA GLY A 507 21.26 -3.93 14.70
C GLY A 507 20.69 -5.33 14.78
N ALA A 508 20.15 -5.82 13.65
CA ALA A 508 19.59 -7.15 13.57
C ALA A 508 20.05 -7.88 12.31
N VAL A 509 20.25 -9.17 12.44
CA VAL A 509 20.45 -10.11 11.33
C VAL A 509 19.40 -11.20 11.41
N GLY A 510 18.82 -11.55 10.29
CA GLY A 510 17.77 -12.56 10.28
C GLY A 510 17.61 -13.24 8.93
N VAL A 511 16.74 -14.23 8.92
CA VAL A 511 16.36 -14.97 7.74
C VAL A 511 14.86 -15.21 7.72
N ARG A 512 14.25 -15.04 6.55
CA ARG A 512 12.84 -15.36 6.31
C ARG A 512 12.73 -16.54 5.36
N PHE A 513 11.85 -17.47 5.70
CA PHE A 513 11.49 -18.63 4.92
C PHE A 513 10.04 -18.49 4.47
N SER A 514 9.75 -18.70 3.21
CA SER A 514 8.37 -18.60 2.73
C SER A 514 8.08 -19.49 1.52
N ASN A 515 6.80 -19.84 1.34
CA ASN A 515 6.31 -20.40 0.08
C ASN A 515 5.72 -19.32 -0.84
N ARG A 516 5.88 -18.03 -0.48
CA ARG A 516 5.37 -16.86 -1.22
C ARG A 516 3.86 -16.84 -1.47
N LYS A 517 3.11 -17.69 -0.78
CA LYS A 517 1.64 -17.78 -0.92
C LYS A 517 0.93 -17.74 0.42
N GLN A 518 1.33 -18.59 1.34
CA GLN A 518 0.57 -18.85 2.57
C GLN A 518 1.32 -18.48 3.83
N TYR A 519 2.63 -18.64 3.87
CA TYR A 519 3.37 -18.39 5.11
C TYR A 519 4.71 -17.68 4.91
N VAL A 520 5.13 -16.99 5.96
CA VAL A 520 6.49 -16.49 6.20
C VAL A 520 6.88 -16.83 7.62
N LEU A 521 7.96 -17.58 7.78
CA LEU A 521 8.63 -17.83 9.06
C LEU A 521 9.88 -16.96 9.11
N GLY A 522 10.04 -16.14 10.14
CA GLY A 522 11.21 -15.31 10.39
C GLY A 522 11.96 -15.73 11.64
N VAL A 523 13.29 -15.78 11.54
CA VAL A 523 14.22 -15.94 12.67
C VAL A 523 15.19 -14.78 12.64
N GLU A 524 15.29 -14.04 13.74
CA GLU A 524 16.10 -12.82 13.83
C GLU A 524 16.87 -12.78 15.16
N VAL A 525 18.12 -12.38 15.09
CA VAL A 525 18.90 -12.00 16.28
C VAL A 525 19.13 -10.48 16.19
N ALA A 526 18.69 -9.79 17.22
CA ALA A 526 18.78 -8.33 17.32
C ALA A 526 19.53 -7.92 18.59
N LYS A 527 20.40 -6.92 18.49
CA LYS A 527 21.19 -6.41 19.62
C LYS A 527 20.99 -4.91 19.80
N PRO A 528 20.60 -4.44 21.01
CA PRO A 528 20.55 -3.02 21.36
C PRO A 528 21.97 -2.47 21.60
N PHE A 529 22.18 -1.19 21.26
CA PHE A 529 23.45 -0.50 21.51
C PHE A 529 23.32 0.93 22.06
N ALA A 530 22.09 1.44 22.24
CA ALA A 530 21.83 2.73 22.90
C ALA A 530 21.41 2.54 24.37
N ASP A 531 20.17 2.85 24.75
CA ASP A 531 19.69 2.65 26.11
C ASP A 531 19.66 1.15 26.46
N ARG A 532 19.54 0.81 27.75
CA ARG A 532 19.31 -0.55 28.20
C ARG A 532 17.86 -0.94 28.00
N ALA A 533 17.60 -2.21 27.83
CA ALA A 533 16.24 -2.72 27.71
C ALA A 533 15.52 -2.68 29.07
N ILE A 534 14.24 -2.24 29.07
CA ILE A 534 13.49 -2.02 30.31
C ILE A 534 13.14 -3.30 31.06
N ASP A 535 13.11 -4.43 30.38
CA ASP A 535 12.73 -5.73 30.95
C ASP A 535 13.87 -6.46 31.67
N ASN A 536 15.13 -6.17 31.34
CA ASN A 536 16.28 -6.88 31.93
C ASN A 536 17.46 -5.96 32.30
N ASP A 537 17.34 -4.63 32.08
CA ASP A 537 18.38 -3.63 32.29
C ASP A 537 19.72 -3.95 31.57
N GLU A 538 19.66 -4.66 30.44
CA GLU A 538 20.83 -5.09 29.69
C GLU A 538 20.81 -4.61 28.23
N ARG A 539 21.92 -4.88 27.53
CA ARG A 539 22.06 -4.78 26.06
C ARG A 539 22.38 -6.11 25.43
N SER A 540 21.86 -7.19 26.00
CA SER A 540 22.05 -8.55 25.49
C SER A 540 21.29 -8.76 24.18
N PRO A 541 21.84 -9.64 23.28
CA PRO A 541 21.12 -10.00 22.06
C PRO A 541 19.80 -10.70 22.36
N ARG A 542 18.79 -10.46 21.52
CA ARG A 542 17.47 -11.07 21.58
C ARG A 542 17.24 -11.95 20.37
N LEU A 543 16.70 -13.14 20.60
CA LEU A 543 16.20 -14.02 19.55
C LEU A 543 14.71 -13.74 19.34
N ASN A 544 14.33 -13.37 18.15
CA ASN A 544 12.95 -13.08 17.75
C ASN A 544 12.47 -14.12 16.73
N LEU A 545 11.32 -14.70 16.99
CA LEU A 545 10.65 -15.62 16.08
C LEU A 545 9.33 -15.01 15.63
N THR A 546 9.08 -15.05 14.33
CA THR A 546 7.81 -14.58 13.75
C THR A 546 7.26 -15.60 12.78
N LEU A 547 5.96 -15.79 12.77
CA LEU A 547 5.26 -16.62 11.80
C LEU A 547 4.01 -15.89 11.36
N SER A 548 3.89 -15.63 10.08
CA SER A 548 2.64 -15.18 9.46
C SER A 548 2.09 -16.30 8.59
N TYR A 549 0.83 -16.61 8.74
CA TYR A 549 0.14 -17.63 7.96
C TYR A 549 -1.20 -17.11 7.46
N GLN A 550 -1.51 -17.35 6.19
CA GLN A 550 -2.77 -16.97 5.56
C GLN A 550 -3.42 -18.17 4.90
N LEU A 551 -4.67 -18.40 5.22
CA LEU A 551 -5.55 -19.35 4.53
C LEU A 551 -6.31 -18.57 3.45
N PRO A 552 -6.37 -19.12 2.24
CA PRO A 552 -7.14 -18.50 1.17
C PRO A 552 -8.64 -18.61 1.39
#